data_71048142d952a00c241761973af11aa6
#
_entry.id   71048142d952a00c241761973af11aa6
#
_cell.length_a   1.000
_cell.length_b   1.000
_cell.length_c   1.000
_cell.angle_alpha   90.00
_cell.angle_beta   90.00
_cell.angle_gamma   90.00
#
_symmetry.space_group_name_H-M   'P 1'
#
loop_
_entity.id
_entity.type
_entity.pdbx_description
1 polymer ?
#
loop_
_entity_poly.entity_id
_entity_poly.type
_entity_poly.pdbx_seq_one_letter_code
_entity_poly.pdbx_strand_id
1 'polypeptide(L)'
;MSVVSIVPCRDYAPETVRPALEAALRPLGGLDWVQPGMTVVIKANLVSMMKPESAATTHPALLSALCELFVARGARVIVGDSPGGLYTSAYVNAVYAATGVRAVLETGAQLNQNFAHVHAENPDGAVLKSLDYTAYLDEADAIIDFCKLKTHGMMGMSACVKNLFGVIPGTFKPEYHYRFPAHADFADMLVDLNERFRPRLCLVDAVVGMEGNGPTMGRPRAIGALLASDSPYAADRVCAGIIGLDPEQTETIQRAAARGLEDEIQLFGDPSAFAVPDYDLVRTRKDLTFTRELPGLWGTLFGKLASAALCSRPVVDRRACVGCEKCKNLCPAKAITMRNRRPVIDRARCIRCFCCQEFCPKGAMHVKRPSVARILNRRKDEKCK
;
A
#
# COMPACT_ATOMS: atom_id res chain seq x y z
N MET A 1 -17.12 1.61 17.49
CA MET A 1 -16.18 2.73 17.69
C MET A 1 -14.78 2.18 17.51
N SER A 2 -14.01 2.74 16.61
CA SER A 2 -12.63 2.34 16.33
C SER A 2 -11.64 3.30 16.98
N VAL A 3 -10.52 2.79 17.48
CA VAL A 3 -9.49 3.59 18.15
C VAL A 3 -8.36 3.89 17.15
N VAL A 4 -7.95 5.15 17.06
CA VAL A 4 -6.73 5.57 16.35
C VAL A 4 -5.86 6.37 17.30
N SER A 5 -4.64 5.93 17.47
CA SER A 5 -3.59 6.64 18.21
C SER A 5 -2.55 7.16 17.23
N ILE A 6 -2.20 8.44 17.35
CA ILE A 6 -1.12 9.07 16.60
C ILE A 6 -0.15 9.75 17.55
N VAL A 7 1.13 9.46 17.40
CA VAL A 7 2.19 9.96 18.28
C VAL A 7 3.38 10.48 17.47
N PRO A 8 4.15 11.44 18.02
CA PRO A 8 5.38 11.88 17.39
C PRO A 8 6.43 10.75 17.36
N CYS A 9 7.04 10.56 16.20
CA CYS A 9 8.20 9.70 15.98
C CYS A 9 9.06 10.34 14.89
N ARG A 10 10.00 11.18 15.28
CA ARG A 10 10.72 12.08 14.36
C ARG A 10 11.81 11.41 13.53
N ASP A 11 12.32 10.29 13.98
CA ASP A 11 13.40 9.53 13.35
C ASP A 11 13.29 8.03 13.73
N TYR A 12 14.24 7.23 13.26
CA TYR A 12 14.29 5.79 13.49
C TYR A 12 15.33 5.38 14.54
N ALA A 13 15.81 6.30 15.36
CA ALA A 13 16.72 5.98 16.45
C ALA A 13 16.00 5.14 17.54
N PRO A 14 16.67 4.16 18.16
CA PRO A 14 16.04 3.27 19.16
C PRO A 14 15.38 4.04 20.32
N GLU A 15 16.00 5.12 20.77
CA GLU A 15 15.50 6.03 21.81
C GLU A 15 14.24 6.79 21.41
N THR A 16 13.96 6.93 20.11
CA THR A 16 12.73 7.53 19.57
C THR A 16 11.66 6.48 19.30
N VAL A 17 12.06 5.38 18.63
CA VAL A 17 11.13 4.36 18.12
C VAL A 17 10.41 3.61 19.22
N ARG A 18 11.14 3.10 20.22
CA ARG A 18 10.54 2.27 21.28
C ARG A 18 9.50 3.03 22.11
N PRO A 19 9.82 4.23 22.67
CA PRO A 19 8.82 5.01 23.38
C PRO A 19 7.61 5.40 22.53
N ALA A 20 7.81 5.69 21.24
CA ALA A 20 6.72 6.01 20.32
C ALA A 20 5.79 4.80 20.12
N LEU A 21 6.33 3.59 19.93
CA LEU A 21 5.53 2.37 19.82
C LEU A 21 4.70 2.12 21.09
N GLU A 22 5.33 2.20 22.25
CA GLU A 22 4.64 2.00 23.55
C GLU A 22 3.53 3.06 23.75
N ALA A 23 3.79 4.32 23.39
CA ALA A 23 2.82 5.39 23.47
C ALA A 23 1.65 5.19 22.48
N ALA A 24 1.94 4.78 21.22
CA ALA A 24 0.92 4.52 20.23
C ALA A 24 0.00 3.35 20.61
N LEU A 25 0.55 2.31 21.23
CA LEU A 25 -0.20 1.12 21.63
C LEU A 25 -1.06 1.33 22.89
N ARG A 26 -0.68 2.26 23.76
CA ARG A 26 -1.33 2.46 25.08
C ARG A 26 -2.83 2.70 25.00
N PRO A 27 -3.38 3.55 24.09
CA PRO A 27 -4.83 3.75 23.99
C PRO A 27 -5.61 2.51 23.52
N LEU A 28 -4.91 1.54 22.90
CA LEU A 28 -5.47 0.27 22.43
C LEU A 28 -5.37 -0.85 23.50
N GLY A 29 -5.03 -0.52 24.74
CA GLY A 29 -4.80 -1.48 25.81
C GLY A 29 -3.42 -2.16 25.74
N GLY A 30 -2.48 -1.57 25.02
CA GLY A 30 -1.12 -2.09 24.87
C GLY A 30 -1.08 -3.47 24.20
N LEU A 31 -0.23 -4.33 24.74
CA LEU A 31 -0.10 -5.73 24.30
C LEU A 31 -0.54 -6.73 25.40
N ASP A 32 -1.46 -6.33 26.29
CA ASP A 32 -1.88 -7.17 27.42
C ASP A 32 -2.69 -8.39 26.98
N TRP A 33 -3.20 -8.38 25.75
CA TRP A 33 -3.87 -9.52 25.11
C TRP A 33 -2.91 -10.62 24.66
N VAL A 34 -1.60 -10.35 24.60
CA VAL A 34 -0.59 -11.33 24.17
C VAL A 34 -0.32 -12.32 25.28
N GLN A 35 -0.49 -13.60 25.01
CA GLN A 35 -0.19 -14.69 25.92
C GLN A 35 1.11 -15.39 25.51
N PRO A 36 1.91 -15.90 26.47
CA PRO A 36 3.08 -16.71 26.17
C PRO A 36 2.72 -17.90 25.27
N GLY A 37 3.53 -18.13 24.23
CA GLY A 37 3.34 -19.19 23.24
C GLY A 37 2.44 -18.83 22.05
N MET A 38 1.72 -17.71 22.10
CA MET A 38 0.98 -17.22 20.92
C MET A 38 1.94 -16.97 19.74
N THR A 39 1.49 -17.33 18.54
CA THR A 39 2.15 -16.97 17.29
C THR A 39 1.58 -15.64 16.77
N VAL A 40 2.41 -14.60 16.80
CA VAL A 40 2.08 -13.29 16.25
C VAL A 40 2.75 -13.13 14.88
N VAL A 41 1.95 -12.97 13.84
CA VAL A 41 2.45 -12.70 12.50
C VAL A 41 2.41 -11.20 12.22
N ILE A 42 3.56 -10.59 11.99
CA ILE A 42 3.68 -9.20 11.54
C ILE A 42 3.73 -9.18 10.01
N LYS A 43 2.63 -8.77 9.40
CA LYS A 43 2.53 -8.51 7.97
C LYS A 43 3.17 -7.13 7.67
N ALA A 44 4.45 -7.14 7.35
CA ALA A 44 5.18 -5.94 6.98
C ALA A 44 4.81 -5.44 5.56
N ASN A 45 5.34 -4.31 5.15
CA ASN A 45 5.26 -3.80 3.78
C ASN A 45 6.67 -3.80 3.16
N LEU A 46 7.01 -4.80 2.36
CA LEU A 46 8.36 -4.95 1.82
C LEU A 46 8.46 -4.69 0.30
N VAL A 47 7.36 -4.69 -0.41
CA VAL A 47 7.17 -4.32 -1.83
C VAL A 47 8.13 -4.99 -2.81
N SER A 48 9.43 -4.74 -2.68
CA SER A 48 10.51 -5.29 -3.53
C SER A 48 11.88 -5.03 -2.88
N MET A 49 12.99 -5.36 -3.58
CA MET A 49 14.36 -5.09 -3.12
C MET A 49 14.63 -3.58 -3.08
N MET A 50 14.12 -2.90 -2.05
CA MET A 50 14.24 -1.46 -1.82
C MET A 50 15.02 -1.22 -0.52
N LYS A 51 15.87 -0.20 -0.52
CA LYS A 51 16.57 0.21 0.71
C LYS A 51 15.61 0.98 1.63
N PRO A 52 15.79 0.94 2.96
CA PRO A 52 14.94 1.65 3.92
C PRO A 52 14.81 3.15 3.61
N GLU A 53 15.89 3.80 3.18
CA GLU A 53 15.96 5.23 2.88
C GLU A 53 15.06 5.64 1.71
N SER A 54 14.59 4.68 0.90
CA SER A 54 13.62 4.96 -0.16
C SER A 54 12.21 5.26 0.34
N ALA A 55 11.95 5.01 1.64
CA ALA A 55 10.62 5.09 2.27
C ALA A 55 9.52 4.28 1.54
N ALA A 56 9.91 3.21 0.83
CA ALA A 56 8.99 2.31 0.14
C ALA A 56 8.48 1.19 1.04
N THR A 57 9.22 0.85 2.08
CA THR A 57 9.00 -0.31 2.95
C THR A 57 8.83 0.11 4.40
N THR A 58 8.18 -0.72 5.22
CA THR A 58 8.19 -0.56 6.67
C THR A 58 9.64 -0.56 7.14
N HIS A 59 10.01 0.42 7.96
CA HIS A 59 11.40 0.59 8.37
C HIS A 59 11.84 -0.53 9.35
N PRO A 60 13.02 -1.14 9.17
CA PRO A 60 13.47 -2.25 10.00
C PRO A 60 13.58 -1.92 11.50
N ALA A 61 13.96 -0.69 11.86
CA ALA A 61 14.02 -0.28 13.27
C ALA A 61 12.65 -0.36 13.97
N LEU A 62 11.56 0.05 13.30
CA LEU A 62 10.21 -0.07 13.84
C LEU A 62 9.77 -1.54 13.96
N LEU A 63 10.12 -2.37 12.95
CA LEU A 63 9.82 -3.80 12.97
C LEU A 63 10.58 -4.50 14.12
N SER A 64 11.88 -4.22 14.29
CA SER A 64 12.69 -4.81 15.36
C SER A 64 12.15 -4.41 16.74
N ALA A 65 11.88 -3.13 16.97
CA ALA A 65 11.35 -2.67 18.25
C ALA A 65 9.97 -3.29 18.57
N LEU A 66 9.10 -3.45 17.57
CA LEU A 66 7.82 -4.14 17.76
C LEU A 66 8.01 -5.63 18.05
N CYS A 67 8.93 -6.30 17.35
CA CYS A 67 9.29 -7.70 17.61
C CYS A 67 9.78 -7.90 19.06
N GLU A 68 10.65 -7.01 19.56
CA GLU A 68 11.12 -7.04 20.94
C GLU A 68 9.97 -6.97 21.95
N LEU A 69 8.98 -6.10 21.70
CA LEU A 69 7.81 -5.97 22.58
C LEU A 69 6.96 -7.25 22.64
N PHE A 70 6.79 -7.95 21.51
CA PHE A 70 6.06 -9.21 21.45
C PHE A 70 6.87 -10.38 22.05
N VAL A 71 8.14 -10.47 21.69
CA VAL A 71 9.04 -11.53 22.22
C VAL A 71 9.18 -11.42 23.74
N ALA A 72 9.29 -10.20 24.27
CA ALA A 72 9.34 -9.98 25.74
C ALA A 72 8.10 -10.47 26.47
N ARG A 73 6.94 -10.64 25.77
CA ARG A 73 5.72 -11.25 26.31
C ARG A 73 5.63 -12.78 26.07
N GLY A 74 6.68 -13.38 25.55
CA GLY A 74 6.75 -14.82 25.29
C GLY A 74 6.04 -15.26 24.00
N ALA A 75 5.71 -14.34 23.09
CA ALA A 75 5.13 -14.67 21.81
C ALA A 75 6.20 -15.20 20.84
N ARG A 76 5.83 -16.16 19.99
CA ARG A 76 6.55 -16.53 18.79
C ARG A 76 6.21 -15.49 17.72
N VAL A 77 7.18 -14.75 17.22
CA VAL A 77 6.97 -13.69 16.25
C VAL A 77 7.49 -14.08 14.88
N ILE A 78 6.64 -13.97 13.86
CA ILE A 78 6.99 -14.20 12.45
C ILE A 78 6.78 -12.92 11.66
N VAL A 79 7.81 -12.38 11.05
CA VAL A 79 7.72 -11.23 10.15
C VAL A 79 7.71 -11.70 8.71
N GLY A 80 6.72 -11.28 7.92
CA GLY A 80 6.58 -11.69 6.54
C GLY A 80 5.88 -10.67 5.65
N ASP A 81 6.05 -10.86 4.35
CA ASP A 81 5.29 -10.20 3.27
C ASP A 81 5.41 -11.06 2.01
N SER A 82 4.51 -10.87 1.05
CA SER A 82 4.72 -11.32 -0.31
C SER A 82 5.02 -10.10 -1.21
N PRO A 83 6.32 -9.80 -1.44
CA PRO A 83 6.72 -8.68 -2.27
C PRO A 83 6.30 -8.88 -3.73
N GLY A 84 6.37 -7.81 -4.52
CA GLY A 84 6.15 -7.87 -5.97
C GLY A 84 7.25 -8.66 -6.67
N GLY A 85 6.94 -9.83 -7.21
CA GLY A 85 7.87 -10.70 -7.91
C GLY A 85 7.65 -12.17 -7.60
N LEU A 86 8.70 -12.98 -7.72
CA LEU A 86 8.62 -14.40 -7.41
C LEU A 86 8.43 -14.62 -5.90
N TYR A 87 7.46 -15.44 -5.51
CA TYR A 87 7.29 -15.83 -4.12
C TYR A 87 8.06 -17.12 -3.85
N THR A 88 9.39 -17.01 -3.83
CA THR A 88 10.33 -18.10 -3.61
C THR A 88 11.35 -17.72 -2.56
N SER A 89 11.93 -18.71 -1.88
CA SER A 89 12.98 -18.51 -0.86
C SER A 89 14.09 -17.58 -1.35
N ALA A 90 14.66 -17.85 -2.52
CA ALA A 90 15.76 -17.06 -3.07
C ALA A 90 15.39 -15.58 -3.25
N TYR A 91 14.21 -15.29 -3.83
CA TYR A 91 13.79 -13.93 -4.08
C TYR A 91 13.40 -13.18 -2.81
N VAL A 92 12.60 -13.81 -1.94
CA VAL A 92 12.13 -13.16 -0.71
C VAL A 92 13.28 -12.93 0.27
N ASN A 93 14.22 -13.85 0.39
CA ASN A 93 15.42 -13.65 1.20
C ASN A 93 16.34 -12.53 0.65
N ALA A 94 16.38 -12.33 -0.67
CA ALA A 94 17.05 -11.16 -1.26
C ALA A 94 16.34 -9.85 -0.94
N VAL A 95 14.99 -9.86 -0.89
CA VAL A 95 14.20 -8.70 -0.42
C VAL A 95 14.47 -8.43 1.05
N TYR A 96 14.48 -9.44 1.92
CA TYR A 96 14.82 -9.29 3.34
C TYR A 96 16.20 -8.65 3.55
N ALA A 97 17.18 -9.05 2.75
CA ALA A 97 18.51 -8.45 2.80
C ALA A 97 18.52 -6.99 2.34
N ALA A 98 17.86 -6.70 1.22
CA ALA A 98 17.85 -5.36 0.63
C ALA A 98 17.09 -4.32 1.49
N THR A 99 16.01 -4.74 2.15
CA THR A 99 15.16 -3.91 3.00
C THR A 99 15.71 -3.74 4.43
N GLY A 100 16.76 -4.47 4.78
CA GLY A 100 17.33 -4.47 6.13
C GLY A 100 16.49 -5.18 7.18
N VAL A 101 15.37 -5.80 6.80
CA VAL A 101 14.44 -6.44 7.76
C VAL A 101 15.05 -7.65 8.48
N ARG A 102 16.19 -8.16 8.01
CA ARG A 102 16.97 -9.19 8.73
C ARG A 102 17.35 -8.80 10.16
N ALA A 103 17.38 -7.50 10.47
CA ALA A 103 17.63 -7.02 11.82
C ALA A 103 16.63 -7.57 12.87
N VAL A 104 15.40 -7.95 12.47
CA VAL A 104 14.43 -8.56 13.39
C VAL A 104 14.91 -9.89 13.98
N LEU A 105 15.83 -10.59 13.33
CA LEU A 105 16.39 -11.85 13.83
C LEU A 105 17.16 -11.67 15.15
N GLU A 106 17.72 -10.49 15.38
CA GLU A 106 18.46 -10.16 16.60
C GLU A 106 17.54 -10.01 17.82
N THR A 107 16.24 -9.82 17.59
CA THR A 107 15.23 -9.70 18.65
C THR A 107 14.67 -11.04 19.13
N GLY A 108 15.04 -12.15 18.50
CA GLY A 108 14.45 -13.47 18.70
C GLY A 108 13.22 -13.75 17.81
N ALA A 109 12.79 -12.79 17.01
CA ALA A 109 11.75 -13.01 16.00
C ALA A 109 12.28 -13.80 14.80
N GLN A 110 11.37 -14.34 14.01
CA GLN A 110 11.64 -15.12 12.81
C GLN A 110 11.21 -14.36 11.56
N LEU A 111 11.95 -14.54 10.46
CA LEU A 111 11.47 -14.16 9.13
C LEU A 111 10.74 -15.35 8.52
N ASN A 112 9.62 -15.07 7.86
CA ASN A 112 8.88 -16.12 7.16
C ASN A 112 9.76 -16.87 6.16
N GLN A 113 9.79 -18.21 6.28
CA GLN A 113 10.46 -19.14 5.36
C GLN A 113 9.47 -20.14 4.72
N ASN A 114 8.18 -20.02 5.01
CA ASN A 114 7.13 -20.79 4.36
C ASN A 114 6.63 -20.04 3.12
N PHE A 115 7.08 -20.47 1.94
CA PHE A 115 6.73 -19.85 0.65
C PHE A 115 5.62 -20.60 -0.09
N ALA A 116 4.92 -21.50 0.59
CA ALA A 116 3.71 -22.11 0.07
C ALA A 116 2.54 -21.10 0.00
N HIS A 117 1.53 -21.42 -0.77
CA HIS A 117 0.27 -20.70 -0.80
C HIS A 117 -0.89 -21.67 -0.64
N VAL A 118 -2.00 -21.14 -0.16
CA VAL A 118 -3.26 -21.84 0.05
C VAL A 118 -4.31 -21.23 -0.85
N HIS A 119 -5.10 -22.06 -1.53
CA HIS A 119 -6.33 -21.64 -2.17
C HIS A 119 -7.48 -21.78 -1.20
N ALA A 120 -8.30 -20.75 -1.04
CA ALA A 120 -9.45 -20.77 -0.13
C ALA A 120 -10.68 -20.10 -0.75
N GLU A 121 -11.84 -20.62 -0.43
CA GLU A 121 -13.11 -19.96 -0.67
C GLU A 121 -13.30 -18.79 0.31
N ASN A 122 -13.99 -17.75 -0.16
CA ASN A 122 -14.35 -16.57 0.61
C ASN A 122 -15.82 -16.20 0.35
N PRO A 123 -16.76 -17.01 0.80
CA PRO A 123 -18.18 -16.84 0.48
C PRO A 123 -18.76 -15.50 0.91
N ASP A 124 -18.24 -14.94 2.02
CA ASP A 124 -18.66 -13.65 2.59
C ASP A 124 -18.06 -12.44 1.86
N GLY A 125 -17.03 -12.62 1.03
CA GLY A 125 -16.46 -11.55 0.24
C GLY A 125 -17.49 -10.93 -0.70
N ALA A 126 -17.51 -9.60 -0.85
CA ALA A 126 -18.43 -8.94 -1.77
C ALA A 126 -18.10 -9.26 -3.23
N VAL A 127 -16.83 -9.20 -3.59
CA VAL A 127 -16.32 -9.43 -4.96
C VAL A 127 -15.27 -10.53 -5.03
N LEU A 128 -14.52 -10.77 -3.95
CA LEU A 128 -13.47 -11.77 -3.85
C LEU A 128 -14.02 -13.07 -3.28
N LYS A 129 -14.59 -13.93 -4.14
CA LYS A 129 -15.23 -15.18 -3.72
C LYS A 129 -14.27 -16.33 -3.46
N SER A 130 -13.07 -16.26 -4.01
CA SER A 130 -11.97 -17.19 -3.74
C SER A 130 -10.63 -16.48 -3.92
N LEU A 131 -9.62 -16.93 -3.18
CA LEU A 131 -8.29 -16.32 -3.22
C LEU A 131 -7.19 -17.33 -2.99
N ASP A 132 -6.01 -17.01 -3.52
CA ASP A 132 -4.76 -17.65 -3.15
C ASP A 132 -3.99 -16.71 -2.23
N TYR A 133 -3.54 -17.20 -1.08
CA TYR A 133 -2.79 -16.42 -0.11
C TYR A 133 -1.59 -17.18 0.45
N THR A 134 -0.68 -16.47 1.06
CA THR A 134 0.57 -17.02 1.61
C THR A 134 0.32 -17.85 2.86
N ALA A 135 0.72 -19.12 2.84
CA ALA A 135 0.37 -20.13 3.85
C ALA A 135 0.87 -19.83 5.27
N TYR A 136 1.93 -19.01 5.43
CA TYR A 136 2.43 -18.68 6.77
C TYR A 136 1.43 -17.91 7.64
N LEU A 137 0.41 -17.31 7.03
CA LEU A 137 -0.64 -16.61 7.77
C LEU A 137 -1.54 -17.57 8.56
N ASP A 138 -1.62 -18.84 8.16
CA ASP A 138 -2.39 -19.86 8.88
C ASP A 138 -1.73 -20.27 10.21
N GLU A 139 -0.46 -19.89 10.42
CA GLU A 139 0.23 -20.11 11.69
C GLU A 139 -0.16 -19.07 12.76
N ALA A 140 -0.86 -18.00 12.39
CA ALA A 140 -1.08 -16.85 13.24
C ALA A 140 -2.24 -17.05 14.22
N ASP A 141 -2.01 -16.87 15.51
CA ASP A 141 -3.05 -16.58 16.50
C ASP A 141 -3.51 -15.12 16.41
N ALA A 142 -2.60 -14.22 15.96
CA ALA A 142 -2.91 -12.84 15.68
C ALA A 142 -2.06 -12.29 14.51
N ILE A 143 -2.70 -11.53 13.63
CA ILE A 143 -2.05 -10.82 12.52
C ILE A 143 -1.93 -9.34 12.89
N ILE A 144 -0.73 -8.80 12.73
CA ILE A 144 -0.43 -7.38 12.86
C ILE A 144 -0.14 -6.82 11.47
N ASP A 145 -0.92 -5.86 11.04
CA ASP A 145 -0.68 -5.14 9.79
C ASP A 145 0.25 -3.96 10.05
N PHE A 146 1.51 -4.03 9.60
CA PHE A 146 2.47 -2.93 9.75
C PHE A 146 2.85 -2.35 8.40
N CYS A 147 2.15 -1.33 7.99
CA CYS A 147 2.30 -0.70 6.69
C CYS A 147 3.28 0.48 6.69
N LYS A 148 3.54 1.02 5.50
CA LYS A 148 4.24 2.28 5.23
C LYS A 148 3.27 3.24 4.57
N LEU A 149 3.16 4.47 5.09
CA LEU A 149 2.35 5.52 4.47
C LEU A 149 3.03 6.02 3.18
N LYS A 150 2.35 5.88 2.05
CA LYS A 150 2.88 6.28 0.74
C LYS A 150 1.80 6.53 -0.28
N THR A 151 2.12 7.33 -1.31
CA THR A 151 1.27 7.46 -2.50
C THR A 151 1.24 6.17 -3.30
N HIS A 152 0.17 5.99 -4.07
CA HIS A 152 -0.01 4.82 -4.94
C HIS A 152 -0.66 5.21 -6.28
N GLY A 153 -0.06 4.76 -7.39
CA GLY A 153 -0.47 5.14 -8.75
C GLY A 153 -1.92 4.84 -9.11
N MET A 154 -2.49 3.73 -8.60
CA MET A 154 -3.86 3.30 -8.86
C MET A 154 -4.83 3.76 -7.76
N MET A 155 -4.47 3.60 -6.49
CA MET A 155 -5.39 3.78 -5.36
C MET A 155 -5.24 5.15 -4.65
N GLY A 156 -4.36 6.03 -5.14
CA GLY A 156 -4.04 7.32 -4.50
C GLY A 156 -3.07 7.15 -3.33
N MET A 157 -3.39 6.28 -2.39
CA MET A 157 -2.63 6.01 -1.18
C MET A 157 -2.42 4.50 -0.99
N SER A 158 -1.39 4.15 -0.27
CA SER A 158 -1.15 2.84 0.33
C SER A 158 -0.86 3.04 1.81
N ALA A 159 -1.73 2.51 2.64
CA ALA A 159 -1.58 2.38 4.08
C ALA A 159 -2.09 0.98 4.51
N CYS A 160 -2.90 0.84 5.56
CA CYS A 160 -3.30 -0.46 6.10
C CYS A 160 -4.13 -1.29 5.12
N VAL A 161 -5.26 -0.74 4.64
CA VAL A 161 -6.18 -1.50 3.76
C VAL A 161 -5.46 -2.09 2.55
N LYS A 162 -4.61 -1.28 1.91
CA LYS A 162 -3.84 -1.73 0.73
C LYS A 162 -2.69 -2.67 1.11
N ASN A 163 -2.14 -2.61 2.31
CA ASN A 163 -1.02 -3.45 2.71
C ASN A 163 -1.40 -4.93 2.73
N LEU A 164 -2.64 -5.27 3.06
CA LEU A 164 -3.13 -6.66 3.02
C LEU A 164 -3.15 -7.25 1.60
N PHE A 165 -3.02 -6.46 0.54
CA PHE A 165 -2.76 -7.03 -0.79
C PHE A 165 -1.44 -7.83 -0.84
N GLY A 166 -0.54 -7.61 0.11
CA GLY A 166 0.68 -8.40 0.29
C GLY A 166 0.45 -9.83 0.79
N VAL A 167 -0.76 -10.22 1.18
CA VAL A 167 -1.09 -11.62 1.50
C VAL A 167 -1.19 -12.48 0.22
N ILE A 168 -1.49 -11.86 -0.91
CA ILE A 168 -1.54 -12.53 -2.22
C ILE A 168 -0.11 -12.81 -2.69
N PRO A 169 0.25 -14.04 -3.11
CA PRO A 169 1.57 -14.36 -3.63
C PRO A 169 1.97 -13.42 -4.78
N GLY A 170 3.22 -12.94 -4.77
CA GLY A 170 3.65 -11.85 -5.65
C GLY A 170 3.39 -12.06 -7.14
N THR A 171 3.53 -13.31 -7.62
CA THR A 171 3.27 -13.68 -9.02
C THR A 171 1.78 -13.66 -9.39
N PHE A 172 0.88 -13.77 -8.42
CA PHE A 172 -0.58 -13.75 -8.65
C PHE A 172 -1.16 -12.33 -8.65
N LYS A 173 -0.49 -11.35 -8.05
CA LYS A 173 -0.96 -9.95 -7.99
C LYS A 173 -1.38 -9.36 -9.34
N PRO A 174 -0.65 -9.57 -10.46
CA PRO A 174 -1.09 -9.10 -11.77
C PRO A 174 -2.44 -9.67 -12.21
N GLU A 175 -2.75 -10.94 -11.87
CA GLU A 175 -4.04 -11.54 -12.16
C GLU A 175 -5.17 -10.83 -11.42
N TYR A 176 -5.00 -10.51 -10.15
CA TYR A 176 -6.00 -9.76 -9.37
C TYR A 176 -6.25 -8.38 -9.93
N HIS A 177 -5.23 -7.69 -10.44
CA HIS A 177 -5.42 -6.43 -11.17
C HIS A 177 -6.21 -6.62 -12.49
N TYR A 178 -6.13 -7.78 -13.10
CA TYR A 178 -6.90 -8.11 -14.30
C TYR A 178 -8.33 -8.51 -13.98
N ARG A 179 -8.53 -9.29 -12.90
CA ARG A 179 -9.86 -9.70 -12.41
C ARG A 179 -10.68 -8.49 -11.94
N PHE A 180 -10.04 -7.50 -11.33
CA PHE A 180 -10.64 -6.28 -10.78
C PHE A 180 -10.06 -5.02 -11.43
N PRO A 181 -10.36 -4.76 -12.72
CA PRO A 181 -9.72 -3.66 -13.45
C PRO A 181 -10.28 -2.28 -13.12
N ALA A 182 -11.50 -2.20 -12.61
CA ALA A 182 -12.10 -0.96 -12.12
C ALA A 182 -11.57 -0.64 -10.70
N HIS A 183 -11.35 0.65 -10.41
CA HIS A 183 -10.83 1.06 -9.12
C HIS A 183 -11.74 0.67 -7.97
N ALA A 184 -13.07 0.79 -8.17
CA ALA A 184 -14.07 0.41 -7.17
C ALA A 184 -14.01 -1.10 -6.85
N ASP A 185 -13.98 -1.96 -7.89
CA ASP A 185 -13.93 -3.41 -7.71
C ASP A 185 -12.61 -3.85 -7.06
N PHE A 186 -11.50 -3.18 -7.42
CA PHE A 186 -10.21 -3.44 -6.79
C PHE A 186 -10.20 -3.00 -5.32
N ALA A 187 -10.86 -1.87 -5.00
CA ALA A 187 -11.02 -1.43 -3.62
C ALA A 187 -11.90 -2.39 -2.82
N ASP A 188 -13.02 -2.87 -3.38
CA ASP A 188 -13.85 -3.89 -2.75
C ASP A 188 -13.09 -5.19 -2.49
N MET A 189 -12.25 -5.63 -3.43
CA MET A 189 -11.38 -6.78 -3.25
C MET A 189 -10.38 -6.56 -2.09
N LEU A 190 -9.82 -5.35 -1.95
CA LEU A 190 -8.95 -5.01 -0.82
C LEU A 190 -9.71 -5.02 0.51
N VAL A 191 -10.95 -4.53 0.54
CA VAL A 191 -11.81 -4.60 1.72
C VAL A 191 -12.12 -6.06 2.06
N ASP A 192 -12.45 -6.91 1.07
CA ASP A 192 -12.67 -8.35 1.29
C ASP A 192 -11.45 -9.05 1.91
N LEU A 193 -10.23 -8.66 1.51
CA LEU A 193 -8.99 -9.18 2.13
C LEU A 193 -8.89 -8.77 3.60
N ASN A 194 -9.21 -7.50 3.92
CA ASN A 194 -9.18 -7.03 5.30
C ASN A 194 -10.23 -7.73 6.17
N GLU A 195 -11.45 -7.95 5.66
CA GLU A 195 -12.49 -8.69 6.37
C GLU A 195 -12.17 -10.18 6.53
N ARG A 196 -11.43 -10.77 5.61
CA ARG A 196 -11.00 -12.17 5.69
C ARG A 196 -9.90 -12.40 6.73
N PHE A 197 -8.88 -11.52 6.77
CA PHE A 197 -7.71 -11.70 7.62
C PHE A 197 -7.81 -10.96 8.96
N ARG A 198 -8.63 -9.93 9.07
CA ARG A 198 -8.95 -9.17 10.28
C ARG A 198 -7.73 -8.92 11.17
N PRO A 199 -6.79 -8.06 10.76
CA PRO A 199 -5.63 -7.74 11.59
C PRO A 199 -6.08 -7.30 12.98
N ARG A 200 -5.48 -7.89 14.01
CA ARG A 200 -5.75 -7.53 15.41
C ARG A 200 -5.29 -6.12 15.74
N LEU A 201 -4.26 -5.67 15.04
CA LEU A 201 -3.63 -4.36 15.22
C LEU A 201 -3.09 -3.89 13.88
N CYS A 202 -3.31 -2.62 13.59
CA CYS A 202 -2.79 -1.92 12.42
C CYS A 202 -1.79 -0.86 12.90
N LEU A 203 -0.59 -0.88 12.33
CA LEU A 203 0.46 0.11 12.59
C LEU A 203 0.85 0.79 11.28
N VAL A 204 1.07 2.10 11.33
CA VAL A 204 1.47 2.87 10.16
C VAL A 204 2.78 3.58 10.44
N ASP A 205 3.82 3.18 9.73
CA ASP A 205 5.07 3.91 9.66
C ASP A 205 4.87 5.17 8.79
N ALA A 206 4.61 6.27 9.46
CA ALA A 206 4.52 7.62 8.91
C ALA A 206 5.67 8.51 9.41
N VAL A 207 6.79 7.95 9.87
CA VAL A 207 7.99 8.72 10.24
C VAL A 207 8.55 9.40 9.00
N VAL A 208 8.84 8.60 7.97
CA VAL A 208 9.15 9.11 6.63
C VAL A 208 8.24 8.39 5.64
N GLY A 209 7.27 9.10 5.09
CA GLY A 209 6.39 8.59 4.04
C GLY A 209 7.02 8.71 2.66
N MET A 210 6.35 8.14 1.63
CA MET A 210 6.76 8.30 0.24
C MET A 210 5.72 9.10 -0.53
N GLU A 211 6.11 10.22 -1.10
CA GLU A 211 5.27 11.05 -1.94
C GLU A 211 5.60 10.92 -3.44
N GLY A 212 4.77 11.46 -4.31
CA GLY A 212 5.00 11.48 -5.75
C GLY A 212 4.66 10.17 -6.43
N ASN A 213 5.60 9.53 -7.11
CA ASN A 213 5.37 8.42 -8.02
C ASN A 213 5.39 7.04 -7.32
N GLY A 214 4.73 6.95 -6.12
CA GLY A 214 4.64 5.69 -5.38
C GLY A 214 3.94 4.55 -6.15
N PRO A 215 4.05 3.31 -5.66
CA PRO A 215 4.57 2.90 -4.34
C PRO A 215 6.08 2.65 -4.29
N THR A 216 6.84 2.75 -5.40
CA THR A 216 8.27 2.37 -5.46
C THR A 216 9.17 3.44 -6.08
N MET A 217 8.61 4.40 -6.79
CA MET A 217 9.32 5.42 -7.57
C MET A 217 9.03 6.86 -7.10
N GLY A 218 8.52 6.99 -5.87
CA GLY A 218 8.34 8.26 -5.19
C GLY A 218 9.64 8.77 -4.57
N ARG A 219 9.51 9.78 -3.73
CA ARG A 219 10.61 10.33 -2.94
C ARG A 219 10.24 10.32 -1.45
N PRO A 220 11.21 10.14 -0.56
CA PRO A 220 10.98 10.24 0.88
C PRO A 220 10.45 11.62 1.26
N ARG A 221 9.50 11.66 2.19
CA ARG A 221 8.93 12.87 2.78
C ARG A 221 8.81 12.68 4.29
N ALA A 222 9.49 13.50 5.07
CA ALA A 222 9.34 13.49 6.52
C ALA A 222 7.93 13.91 6.92
N ILE A 223 7.32 13.12 7.81
CA ILE A 223 6.01 13.37 8.43
C ILE A 223 6.19 13.39 9.95
N GLY A 224 6.98 12.48 10.50
CA GLY A 224 7.34 12.44 11.92
C GLY A 224 6.29 11.80 12.81
N ALA A 225 5.42 10.94 12.28
CA ALA A 225 4.34 10.30 13.01
C ALA A 225 4.45 8.77 12.99
N LEU A 226 3.96 8.14 14.04
CA LEU A 226 3.62 6.72 14.11
C LEU A 226 2.14 6.60 14.52
N LEU A 227 1.39 5.74 13.80
CA LEU A 227 0.00 5.48 14.13
C LEU A 227 -0.20 4.02 14.55
N ALA A 228 -1.17 3.81 15.45
CA ALA A 228 -1.71 2.50 15.80
C ALA A 228 -3.24 2.55 15.80
N SER A 229 -3.90 1.48 15.35
CA SER A 229 -5.36 1.37 15.31
C SER A 229 -5.80 -0.08 15.41
N ASP A 230 -7.02 -0.31 15.91
CA ASP A 230 -7.73 -1.57 15.86
C ASP A 230 -8.54 -1.75 14.56
N SER A 231 -8.58 -0.69 13.71
CA SER A 231 -9.28 -0.69 12.43
C SER A 231 -8.38 -0.19 11.29
N PRO A 232 -8.19 -0.99 10.22
CA PRO A 232 -7.45 -0.55 9.05
C PRO A 232 -8.14 0.64 8.34
N TYR A 233 -9.46 0.70 8.40
CA TYR A 233 -10.25 1.74 7.75
C TYR A 233 -10.11 3.07 8.46
N ALA A 234 -10.20 3.07 9.80
CA ALA A 234 -9.99 4.25 10.63
C ALA A 234 -8.55 4.79 10.50
N ALA A 235 -7.55 3.90 10.50
CA ALA A 235 -6.16 4.27 10.26
C ALA A 235 -5.96 4.94 8.89
N ASP A 236 -6.52 4.36 7.82
CA ASP A 236 -6.42 4.89 6.46
C ASP A 236 -7.11 6.25 6.33
N ARG A 237 -8.25 6.48 7.00
CA ARG A 237 -8.95 7.77 7.02
C ARG A 237 -8.07 8.86 7.65
N VAL A 238 -7.44 8.59 8.78
CA VAL A 238 -6.52 9.53 9.44
C VAL A 238 -5.28 9.77 8.56
N CYS A 239 -4.70 8.72 7.98
CA CYS A 239 -3.56 8.83 7.07
C CYS A 239 -3.87 9.68 5.83
N ALA A 240 -5.06 9.53 5.26
CA ALA A 240 -5.50 10.35 4.13
C ALA A 240 -5.50 11.85 4.49
N GLY A 241 -6.06 12.20 5.66
CA GLY A 241 -6.06 13.58 6.17
C GLY A 241 -4.65 14.15 6.36
N ILE A 242 -3.72 13.38 6.92
CA ILE A 242 -2.32 13.81 7.15
C ILE A 242 -1.64 14.22 5.84
N ILE A 243 -1.83 13.46 4.76
CA ILE A 243 -1.20 13.74 3.46
C ILE A 243 -2.04 14.67 2.56
N GLY A 244 -3.14 15.24 3.08
CA GLY A 244 -4.02 16.13 2.30
C GLY A 244 -4.82 15.43 1.20
N LEU A 245 -5.01 14.12 1.29
CA LEU A 245 -5.91 13.35 0.43
C LEU A 245 -7.31 13.37 1.04
N ASP A 246 -8.32 13.73 0.23
CA ASP A 246 -9.70 13.72 0.67
C ASP A 246 -10.18 12.29 0.96
N PRO A 247 -10.51 11.93 2.22
CA PRO A 247 -11.00 10.59 2.56
C PRO A 247 -12.26 10.23 1.77
N GLU A 248 -13.16 11.20 1.53
CA GLU A 248 -14.41 10.99 0.78
C GLU A 248 -14.18 10.75 -0.72
N GLN A 249 -12.97 10.95 -1.21
CA GLN A 249 -12.55 10.65 -2.58
C GLN A 249 -11.58 9.47 -2.67
N THR A 250 -11.24 8.86 -1.53
CA THR A 250 -10.35 7.69 -1.47
C THR A 250 -11.15 6.41 -1.61
N GLU A 251 -10.93 5.67 -2.69
CA GLU A 251 -11.78 4.54 -3.09
C GLU A 251 -11.92 3.45 -2.02
N THR A 252 -10.81 3.09 -1.33
CA THR A 252 -10.84 2.08 -0.26
C THR A 252 -11.68 2.53 0.93
N ILE A 253 -11.60 3.80 1.31
CA ILE A 253 -12.39 4.39 2.39
C ILE A 253 -13.88 4.43 1.99
N GLN A 254 -14.19 4.92 0.79
CA GLN A 254 -15.58 4.96 0.30
C GLN A 254 -16.21 3.57 0.25
N ARG A 255 -15.47 2.53 -0.18
CA ARG A 255 -16.01 1.17 -0.27
C ARG A 255 -16.21 0.56 1.11
N ALA A 256 -15.33 0.83 2.07
CA ALA A 256 -15.50 0.43 3.46
C ALA A 256 -16.76 1.10 4.07
N ALA A 257 -16.92 2.42 3.88
CA ALA A 257 -18.10 3.17 4.33
C ALA A 257 -19.40 2.63 3.73
N ALA A 258 -19.42 2.39 2.42
CA ALA A 258 -20.59 1.83 1.73
C ALA A 258 -20.99 0.42 2.23
N ARG A 259 -20.07 -0.29 2.89
CA ARG A 259 -20.28 -1.61 3.49
C ARG A 259 -20.56 -1.54 5.00
N GLY A 260 -20.66 -0.34 5.57
CA GLY A 260 -20.92 -0.16 7.00
C GLY A 260 -19.73 -0.55 7.89
N LEU A 261 -18.50 -0.54 7.34
CA LEU A 261 -17.27 -0.89 8.06
C LEU A 261 -16.54 0.33 8.64
N GLU A 262 -17.08 1.52 8.46
CA GLU A 262 -16.62 2.74 9.11
C GLU A 262 -17.36 2.95 10.43
N ASP A 263 -16.60 3.02 11.49
CA ASP A 263 -17.06 3.37 12.82
C ASP A 263 -16.73 4.82 13.18
N GLU A 264 -17.39 5.35 14.22
CA GLU A 264 -16.93 6.56 14.89
C GLU A 264 -15.49 6.35 15.40
N ILE A 265 -14.61 7.31 15.13
CA ILE A 265 -13.19 7.23 15.48
C ILE A 265 -12.95 7.90 16.83
N GLN A 266 -12.50 7.13 17.80
CA GLN A 266 -11.90 7.66 19.01
C GLN A 266 -10.41 7.94 18.75
N LEU A 267 -10.08 9.23 18.65
CA LEU A 267 -8.76 9.69 18.28
C LEU A 267 -7.93 10.08 19.50
N PHE A 268 -6.72 9.53 19.62
CA PHE A 268 -5.70 9.88 20.61
C PHE A 268 -4.51 10.53 19.92
N GLY A 269 -4.23 11.77 20.27
CA GLY A 269 -3.26 12.64 19.61
C GLY A 269 -3.94 13.59 18.61
N ASP A 270 -3.15 14.46 18.01
CA ASP A 270 -3.61 15.47 17.05
C ASP A 270 -3.01 15.24 15.64
N PRO A 271 -3.76 14.71 14.66
CA PRO A 271 -3.27 14.51 13.30
C PRO A 271 -2.87 15.80 12.61
N SER A 272 -3.45 16.94 13.00
CA SER A 272 -3.14 18.24 12.37
C SER A 272 -1.70 18.66 12.60
N ALA A 273 -1.09 18.22 13.72
CA ALA A 273 0.31 18.44 14.02
C ALA A 273 1.27 17.76 13.04
N PHE A 274 0.79 16.76 12.30
CA PHE A 274 1.57 15.98 11.32
C PHE A 274 1.11 16.22 9.89
N ALA A 275 0.18 17.15 9.67
CA ALA A 275 -0.36 17.43 8.35
C ALA A 275 0.73 17.95 7.39
N VAL A 276 0.76 17.39 6.18
CA VAL A 276 1.66 17.78 5.10
C VAL A 276 0.84 18.26 3.90
N PRO A 277 0.38 19.52 3.92
CA PRO A 277 -0.58 20.01 2.93
C PRO A 277 -0.02 20.10 1.50
N ASP A 278 1.31 20.13 1.35
CA ASP A 278 2.03 20.15 0.08
C ASP A 278 2.54 18.77 -0.35
N TYR A 279 1.99 17.69 0.22
CA TYR A 279 2.35 16.32 -0.17
C TYR A 279 2.07 16.09 -1.65
N ASP A 280 3.07 15.58 -2.40
CA ASP A 280 2.92 15.34 -3.84
C ASP A 280 2.03 14.12 -4.12
N LEU A 281 0.72 14.34 -4.07
CA LEU A 281 -0.29 13.30 -4.24
C LEU A 281 -0.33 12.74 -5.66
N VAL A 282 -0.63 11.43 -5.77
CA VAL A 282 -1.02 10.80 -7.03
C VAL A 282 -2.50 11.08 -7.27
N ARG A 283 -2.80 11.78 -8.35
CA ARG A 283 -4.18 11.98 -8.78
C ARG A 283 -4.68 10.75 -9.51
N THR A 284 -5.69 10.12 -8.96
CA THR A 284 -6.35 8.97 -9.53
C THR A 284 -7.41 9.38 -10.58
N ARG A 285 -8.00 8.42 -11.28
CA ARG A 285 -8.90 8.64 -12.42
C ARG A 285 -10.18 9.41 -12.07
N LYS A 286 -10.62 9.47 -10.81
CA LYS A 286 -11.84 10.16 -10.36
C LYS A 286 -11.78 11.68 -10.53
N ASP A 287 -10.57 12.25 -10.54
CA ASP A 287 -10.41 13.71 -10.68
C ASP A 287 -10.87 14.27 -12.03
N LEU A 288 -11.34 13.43 -12.96
CA LEU A 288 -11.72 13.77 -14.33
C LEU A 288 -13.16 13.36 -14.70
N THR A 289 -14.02 13.14 -13.72
CA THR A 289 -15.41 12.69 -13.94
C THR A 289 -16.31 13.71 -14.64
N PHE A 290 -15.90 14.97 -14.76
CA PHE A 290 -16.71 16.00 -15.41
C PHE A 290 -17.03 15.72 -16.90
N THR A 291 -16.28 14.82 -17.56
CA THR A 291 -16.52 14.42 -18.95
C THR A 291 -17.67 13.41 -19.12
N ARG A 292 -18.26 12.93 -18.03
CA ARG A 292 -19.36 11.95 -18.05
C ARG A 292 -20.74 12.61 -18.11
N GLU A 293 -20.81 13.91 -17.87
CA GLU A 293 -22.07 14.68 -17.77
C GLU A 293 -22.46 15.40 -19.07
N LEU A 294 -21.68 15.23 -20.15
CA LEU A 294 -22.06 15.82 -21.45
C LEU A 294 -23.09 14.92 -22.15
N PRO A 295 -24.34 15.38 -22.38
CA PRO A 295 -25.37 14.58 -23.01
C PRO A 295 -25.12 14.44 -24.54
N GLY A 296 -25.38 13.23 -25.08
CA GLY A 296 -25.44 12.95 -26.52
C GLY A 296 -24.23 12.18 -27.07
N LEU A 297 -24.38 11.69 -28.33
CA LEU A 297 -23.37 10.88 -29.06
C LEU A 297 -21.99 11.57 -29.16
N TRP A 298 -21.95 12.90 -29.26
CA TRP A 298 -20.73 13.70 -29.29
C TRP A 298 -20.01 13.70 -27.94
N GLY A 299 -20.76 13.65 -26.82
CA GLY A 299 -20.21 13.53 -25.47
C GLY A 299 -19.47 12.24 -25.26
N THR A 300 -19.92 11.12 -25.86
CA THR A 300 -19.26 9.81 -25.71
C THR A 300 -17.95 9.72 -26.50
N LEU A 301 -17.88 10.33 -27.70
CA LEU A 301 -16.65 10.32 -28.52
C LEU A 301 -15.61 11.31 -27.99
N PHE A 302 -16.03 12.53 -27.68
CA PHE A 302 -15.18 13.56 -27.04
C PHE A 302 -14.75 13.13 -25.63
N GLY A 303 -15.64 12.51 -24.84
CA GLY A 303 -15.34 11.97 -23.54
C GLY A 303 -14.29 10.86 -23.58
N LYS A 304 -14.33 9.95 -24.60
CA LYS A 304 -13.32 8.92 -24.80
C LYS A 304 -11.96 9.51 -25.22
N LEU A 305 -11.95 10.49 -26.11
CA LEU A 305 -10.73 11.18 -26.55
C LEU A 305 -10.13 12.04 -25.42
N ALA A 306 -10.95 12.79 -24.69
CA ALA A 306 -10.52 13.58 -23.54
C ALA A 306 -10.01 12.68 -22.41
N SER A 307 -10.72 11.61 -22.08
CA SER A 307 -10.27 10.65 -21.06
C SER A 307 -8.96 9.95 -21.47
N ALA A 308 -8.77 9.65 -22.73
CA ALA A 308 -7.52 9.06 -23.24
C ALA A 308 -6.34 10.04 -23.17
N ALA A 309 -6.60 11.34 -23.37
CA ALA A 309 -5.60 12.41 -23.29
C ALA A 309 -5.27 12.82 -21.86
N LEU A 310 -6.26 12.80 -20.95
CA LEU A 310 -6.17 13.32 -19.59
C LEU A 310 -5.85 12.24 -18.53
N CYS A 311 -5.85 10.96 -18.88
CA CYS A 311 -5.54 9.89 -17.93
C CYS A 311 -4.02 9.66 -17.73
N SER A 312 -3.65 9.35 -16.50
CA SER A 312 -2.31 8.85 -16.16
C SER A 312 -2.00 7.58 -16.94
N ARG A 313 -0.78 7.43 -17.43
CA ARG A 313 -0.36 6.31 -18.29
C ARG A 313 1.06 5.88 -18.03
N PRO A 314 1.39 4.58 -18.13
CA PRO A 314 2.76 4.13 -18.05
C PRO A 314 3.54 4.58 -19.29
N VAL A 315 4.77 5.03 -19.07
CA VAL A 315 5.75 5.39 -20.10
C VAL A 315 7.10 4.81 -19.73
N VAL A 316 7.93 4.54 -20.73
CA VAL A 316 9.28 4.01 -20.52
C VAL A 316 10.32 5.13 -20.65
N ASP A 317 11.22 5.20 -19.67
CA ASP A 317 12.49 5.88 -19.84
C ASP A 317 13.45 4.96 -20.63
N ARG A 318 13.72 5.35 -21.85
CA ARG A 318 14.55 4.56 -22.76
C ARG A 318 16.01 4.50 -22.31
N ARG A 319 16.51 5.46 -21.52
CA ARG A 319 17.89 5.50 -21.02
C ARG A 319 18.08 4.53 -19.86
N ALA A 320 17.14 4.48 -18.96
CA ALA A 320 17.16 3.58 -17.79
C ALA A 320 16.76 2.13 -18.12
N CYS A 321 16.02 1.90 -19.24
CA CYS A 321 15.53 0.59 -19.60
C CYS A 321 16.65 -0.32 -20.12
N VAL A 322 16.83 -1.49 -19.51
CA VAL A 322 17.83 -2.51 -19.90
C VAL A 322 17.25 -3.63 -20.80
N GLY A 323 15.96 -3.58 -21.14
CA GLY A 323 15.32 -4.57 -22.03
C GLY A 323 15.13 -5.95 -21.40
N CYS A 324 14.94 -6.03 -20.06
CA CYS A 324 14.82 -7.31 -19.31
C CYS A 324 13.46 -8.00 -19.46
N GLU A 325 12.51 -7.47 -20.21
CA GLU A 325 11.17 -7.99 -20.50
C GLU A 325 10.23 -8.22 -19.29
N LYS A 326 10.64 -7.95 -18.05
CA LYS A 326 9.78 -8.17 -16.87
C LYS A 326 8.41 -7.48 -17.01
N CYS A 327 8.38 -6.23 -17.47
CA CYS A 327 7.12 -5.50 -17.68
C CYS A 327 6.19 -6.15 -18.71
N LYS A 328 6.74 -6.78 -19.77
CA LYS A 328 5.98 -7.55 -20.77
C LYS A 328 5.41 -8.83 -20.14
N ASN A 329 6.27 -9.59 -19.44
CA ASN A 329 5.91 -10.91 -18.91
C ASN A 329 4.89 -10.80 -17.79
N LEU A 330 4.95 -9.72 -16.98
CA LEU A 330 4.03 -9.46 -15.86
C LEU A 330 2.80 -8.63 -16.25
N CYS A 331 2.66 -8.23 -17.53
CA CYS A 331 1.50 -7.47 -17.96
C CYS A 331 0.25 -8.35 -18.04
N PRO A 332 -0.74 -8.21 -17.10
CA PRO A 332 -1.91 -9.09 -17.08
C PRO A 332 -2.80 -8.92 -18.30
N ALA A 333 -2.87 -7.70 -18.85
CA ALA A 333 -3.61 -7.40 -20.08
C ALA A 333 -2.83 -7.73 -21.37
N LYS A 334 -1.60 -8.25 -21.25
CA LYS A 334 -0.68 -8.51 -22.38
C LYS A 334 -0.57 -7.30 -23.33
N ALA A 335 -0.61 -6.10 -22.77
CA ALA A 335 -0.58 -4.83 -23.49
C ALA A 335 0.84 -4.34 -23.83
N ILE A 336 1.88 -5.12 -23.51
CA ILE A 336 3.29 -4.72 -23.74
C ILE A 336 3.97 -5.70 -24.67
N THR A 337 4.52 -5.17 -25.76
CA THR A 337 5.38 -5.89 -26.71
C THR A 337 6.79 -5.29 -26.66
N MET A 338 7.80 -6.05 -27.12
CA MET A 338 9.16 -5.55 -27.23
C MET A 338 9.51 -5.24 -28.69
N ARG A 339 10.05 -4.04 -28.92
CA ARG A 339 10.66 -3.65 -30.21
C ARG A 339 12.06 -3.10 -29.93
N ASN A 340 13.06 -3.62 -30.61
CA ASN A 340 14.48 -3.25 -30.42
C ASN A 340 14.88 -3.23 -28.93
N ARG A 341 14.53 -4.31 -28.19
CA ARG A 341 14.76 -4.45 -26.74
C ARG A 341 14.12 -3.34 -25.89
N ARG A 342 13.08 -2.68 -26.36
CA ARG A 342 12.34 -1.64 -25.62
C ARG A 342 10.85 -2.00 -25.56
N PRO A 343 10.17 -1.77 -24.41
CA PRO A 343 8.75 -2.01 -24.31
C PRO A 343 7.95 -0.98 -25.10
N VAL A 344 6.97 -1.47 -25.85
CA VAL A 344 5.95 -0.68 -26.55
C VAL A 344 4.61 -1.05 -25.94
N ILE A 345 3.88 -0.05 -25.44
CA ILE A 345 2.62 -0.24 -24.71
C ILE A 345 1.44 0.03 -25.64
N ASP A 346 0.62 -0.99 -25.85
CA ASP A 346 -0.67 -0.85 -26.51
C ASP A 346 -1.65 -0.16 -25.54
N ARG A 347 -2.03 1.05 -25.88
CA ARG A 347 -2.88 1.89 -25.03
C ARG A 347 -4.35 1.45 -25.00
N ALA A 348 -4.81 0.77 -26.04
CA ALA A 348 -6.18 0.26 -26.12
C ALA A 348 -6.37 -0.95 -25.17
N ARG A 349 -5.34 -1.78 -25.04
CA ARG A 349 -5.34 -2.96 -24.18
C ARG A 349 -4.91 -2.66 -22.75
N CYS A 350 -4.22 -1.53 -22.51
CA CYS A 350 -3.64 -1.20 -21.20
C CYS A 350 -4.73 -0.84 -20.19
N ILE A 351 -4.90 -1.66 -19.15
CA ILE A 351 -5.85 -1.43 -18.03
C ILE A 351 -5.34 -0.43 -16.98
N ARG A 352 -4.12 0.09 -17.13
CA ARG A 352 -3.51 1.12 -16.25
C ARG A 352 -3.36 0.69 -14.78
N CYS A 353 -3.11 -0.58 -14.53
CA CYS A 353 -2.83 -1.12 -13.19
C CYS A 353 -1.44 -0.71 -12.66
N PHE A 354 -0.56 -0.22 -13.53
CA PHE A 354 0.82 0.20 -13.21
C PHE A 354 1.75 -0.91 -12.68
N CYS A 355 1.37 -2.17 -12.70
CA CYS A 355 2.25 -3.30 -12.35
C CYS A 355 3.61 -3.23 -13.07
N CYS A 356 3.63 -2.78 -14.33
CA CYS A 356 4.87 -2.60 -15.09
C CYS A 356 5.84 -1.57 -14.47
N GLN A 357 5.33 -0.59 -13.71
CA GLN A 357 6.12 0.34 -12.92
C GLN A 357 6.61 -0.31 -11.64
N GLU A 358 5.70 -0.91 -10.87
CA GLU A 358 5.99 -1.51 -9.56
C GLU A 358 7.06 -2.61 -9.66
N PHE A 359 6.99 -3.42 -10.70
CA PHE A 359 7.90 -4.55 -10.91
C PHE A 359 9.16 -4.21 -11.72
N CYS A 360 9.37 -2.96 -12.12
CA CYS A 360 10.55 -2.59 -12.92
C CYS A 360 11.81 -2.49 -12.03
N PRO A 361 12.79 -3.43 -12.14
CA PRO A 361 13.96 -3.45 -11.24
C PRO A 361 14.93 -2.28 -11.47
N LYS A 362 14.76 -1.55 -12.57
CA LYS A 362 15.59 -0.40 -12.94
C LYS A 362 14.82 0.92 -12.84
N GLY A 363 13.57 0.89 -12.33
CA GLY A 363 12.74 2.09 -12.25
C GLY A 363 12.48 2.76 -13.60
N ALA A 364 12.67 2.05 -14.72
CA ALA A 364 12.55 2.62 -16.05
C ALA A 364 11.11 2.87 -16.53
N MET A 365 10.13 2.37 -15.79
CA MET A 365 8.70 2.60 -16.08
C MET A 365 8.18 3.68 -15.15
N HIS A 366 7.61 4.74 -15.71
CA HIS A 366 7.08 5.88 -14.96
C HIS A 366 5.60 6.09 -15.28
N VAL A 367 4.88 6.75 -14.37
CA VAL A 367 3.52 7.24 -14.64
C VAL A 367 3.60 8.65 -15.18
N LYS A 368 3.27 8.84 -16.47
CA LYS A 368 3.14 10.17 -17.06
C LYS A 368 1.76 10.71 -16.77
N ARG A 369 1.70 11.84 -16.08
CA ARG A 369 0.48 12.59 -15.78
C ARG A 369 0.29 13.71 -16.80
N PRO A 370 -0.94 13.99 -17.27
CA PRO A 370 -1.20 15.06 -18.22
C PRO A 370 -0.92 16.45 -17.61
N SER A 371 -0.29 17.33 -18.40
CA SER A 371 0.06 18.69 -17.95
C SER A 371 -1.18 19.55 -17.65
N VAL A 372 -2.29 19.33 -18.35
CA VAL A 372 -3.56 20.03 -18.16
C VAL A 372 -4.14 19.78 -16.75
N ALA A 373 -3.98 18.59 -16.20
CA ALA A 373 -4.38 18.30 -14.83
C ALA A 373 -3.59 19.10 -13.79
N ARG A 374 -2.34 19.48 -14.09
CA ARG A 374 -1.54 20.38 -13.24
C ARG A 374 -2.06 21.83 -13.27
N ILE A 375 -2.52 22.31 -14.41
CA ILE A 375 -2.97 23.69 -14.60
C ILE A 375 -4.33 23.92 -13.97
N LEU A 376 -5.27 22.98 -14.11
CA LEU A 376 -6.62 23.08 -13.56
C LEU A 376 -6.64 23.11 -12.03
N ASN A 377 -5.63 22.53 -11.39
CA ASN A 377 -5.56 22.50 -9.93
C ASN A 377 -4.85 23.70 -9.31
N ARG A 378 -3.85 24.31 -9.97
CA ARG A 378 -3.33 25.60 -9.51
C ARG A 378 -4.44 26.65 -9.35
N ARG A 379 -5.46 26.63 -10.22
CA ARG A 379 -6.61 27.55 -10.14
C ARG A 379 -7.63 27.23 -9.03
N LYS A 380 -7.64 26.01 -8.48
CA LYS A 380 -8.47 25.69 -7.30
C LYS A 380 -7.78 26.13 -6.01
N ASP A 381 -6.47 25.94 -5.92
CA ASP A 381 -5.67 26.35 -4.75
C ASP A 381 -5.63 27.89 -4.59
N GLU A 382 -5.76 28.65 -5.69
CA GLU A 382 -5.86 30.13 -5.67
C GLU A 382 -7.26 30.64 -5.31
N LYS A 383 -8.31 29.81 -5.37
CA LYS A 383 -9.69 30.19 -4.99
C LYS A 383 -10.08 29.80 -3.58
N CYS A 384 -9.24 29.08 -2.85
CA CYS A 384 -9.41 28.72 -1.44
C CYS A 384 -8.46 29.46 -0.49
N LYS A 385 -7.85 30.56 -0.96
CA LYS A 385 -7.12 31.51 -0.12
C LYS A 385 -7.94 32.78 0.10
#